data_1e4d549b1ba83f4f8b464f9783fd86ef
#
_entry.id   1e4d549b1ba83f4f8b464f9783fd86ef
#
_cell.length_a   1.000
_cell.length_b   1.000
_cell.length_c   1.000
_cell.angle_alpha   90.00
_cell.angle_beta   90.00
_cell.angle_gamma   90.00
#
_symmetry.space_group_name_H-M   'P 1'
#
loop_
_entity.id
_entity.type
_entity.pdbx_description
1 polymer ?
#
loop_
_entity_poly.entity_id
_entity_poly.type
_entity_poly.pdbx_seq_one_letter_code
_entity_poly.pdbx_strand_id
1 'polypeptide(L)'
;MPSLLIGTSGWAYANWKGPFYPEDCPRRRYLEYYAQEFPTTEVNSSFYHLPRAATYEQWTAQVPPEFVFALKVSRLITHHKRLVDVEEPWRAFVDRARVLGRHLGPLLLQFPPSFRCDRPRLARFLASACRPAASDPPLRLVCEFRHESWFTGDVYDLLQRHGAALCIADSPRYPRRDVRTAEFVYVRFHGRTQMFASSYTDEELTKEARWLKRAAQDGHDLYVYFNNDARGHAVENAWTLRRLMEGRRRKKTQRAGGV
;
A
#
# COMPACT_ATOMS: atom_id res chain seq x y z
N MET A 1 -10.93 15.06 9.53
CA MET A 1 -9.51 15.25 9.18
C MET A 1 -9.10 14.10 8.26
N PRO A 2 -8.23 14.32 7.28
CA PRO A 2 -7.71 13.23 6.43
C PRO A 2 -7.03 12.15 7.24
N SER A 3 -7.20 10.90 6.83
CA SER A 3 -6.57 9.76 7.48
C SER A 3 -5.09 9.69 7.11
N LEU A 4 -4.22 9.43 8.11
CA LEU A 4 -2.79 9.20 7.92
C LEU A 4 -2.48 7.73 8.22
N LEU A 5 -2.35 6.93 7.18
CA LEU A 5 -2.13 5.48 7.25
C LEU A 5 -0.74 5.14 6.72
N ILE A 6 0.22 5.02 7.64
CA ILE A 6 1.61 4.64 7.35
C ILE A 6 1.87 3.25 7.90
N GLY A 7 2.39 2.36 7.08
CA GLY A 7 2.73 0.99 7.43
C GLY A 7 3.74 0.37 6.46
N THR A 8 3.75 -0.94 6.40
CA THR A 8 4.69 -1.72 5.57
C THR A 8 3.96 -2.63 4.58
N SER A 9 4.66 -3.08 3.55
CA SER A 9 4.17 -4.08 2.60
C SER A 9 4.36 -5.48 3.19
N GLY A 10 3.40 -5.90 3.99
CA GLY A 10 3.41 -7.14 4.76
C GLY A 10 3.88 -6.95 6.19
N TRP A 11 3.68 -7.99 7.01
CA TRP A 11 4.03 -8.01 8.44
C TRP A 11 4.72 -9.30 8.90
N ALA A 12 4.75 -10.34 8.08
CA ALA A 12 5.15 -11.68 8.52
C ALA A 12 6.57 -12.06 8.05
N TYR A 13 7.53 -11.17 8.25
CA TYR A 13 8.93 -11.38 7.88
C TYR A 13 9.74 -12.01 9.01
N ALA A 14 10.47 -13.09 8.72
CA ALA A 14 11.26 -13.81 9.72
C ALA A 14 12.41 -12.97 10.29
N ASN A 15 13.01 -12.12 9.46
CA ASN A 15 14.10 -11.20 9.83
C ASN A 15 13.66 -10.01 10.72
N TRP A 16 12.36 -9.89 11.01
CA TRP A 16 11.85 -8.88 11.93
C TRP A 16 11.82 -9.39 13.38
N LYS A 17 12.05 -10.67 13.62
CA LYS A 17 12.21 -11.23 14.96
C LYS A 17 13.49 -10.69 15.61
N GLY A 18 13.38 -10.15 16.81
CA GLY A 18 14.41 -9.37 17.50
C GLY A 18 14.33 -7.89 17.20
N PRO A 19 14.53 -7.42 15.96
CA PRO A 19 14.46 -6.00 15.64
C PRO A 19 13.09 -5.35 15.83
N PHE A 20 12.01 -6.07 15.56
CA PHE A 20 10.63 -5.58 15.66
C PHE A 20 9.78 -6.46 16.57
N TYR A 21 9.66 -7.75 16.27
CA TYR A 21 8.95 -8.70 17.12
C TYR A 21 9.84 -9.16 18.27
N PRO A 22 9.30 -9.25 19.52
CA PRO A 22 9.99 -9.91 20.62
C PRO A 22 10.46 -11.31 20.25
N GLU A 23 11.58 -11.75 20.82
CA GLU A 23 12.15 -13.08 20.56
C GLU A 23 11.21 -14.24 20.89
N ASP A 24 10.35 -14.06 21.87
CA ASP A 24 9.34 -15.02 22.32
C ASP A 24 7.99 -14.88 21.62
N CYS A 25 7.82 -13.87 20.75
CA CYS A 25 6.55 -13.64 20.04
C CYS A 25 6.31 -14.76 19.02
N PRO A 26 5.25 -15.57 19.15
CA PRO A 26 4.95 -16.61 18.20
C PRO A 26 4.39 -16.00 16.90
N ARG A 27 4.75 -16.60 15.76
CA ARG A 27 4.39 -16.09 14.43
C ARG A 27 2.88 -15.85 14.24
N ARG A 28 2.02 -16.65 14.89
CA ARG A 28 0.55 -16.48 14.84
C ARG A 28 0.07 -15.15 15.45
N ARG A 29 0.88 -14.50 16.30
CA ARG A 29 0.59 -13.22 16.94
C ARG A 29 1.27 -12.02 16.26
N TYR A 30 1.98 -12.23 15.17
CA TYR A 30 2.68 -11.15 14.48
C TYR A 30 1.72 -10.05 13.99
N LEU A 31 0.54 -10.41 13.46
CA LEU A 31 -0.44 -9.41 13.02
C LEU A 31 -1.00 -8.60 14.20
N GLU A 32 -1.34 -9.28 15.29
CA GLU A 32 -1.82 -8.64 16.52
C GLU A 32 -0.80 -7.63 17.05
N TYR A 33 0.48 -8.03 17.14
CA TYR A 33 1.58 -7.16 17.56
C TYR A 33 1.80 -6.00 16.58
N TYR A 34 1.84 -6.30 15.29
CA TYR A 34 2.02 -5.30 14.23
C TYR A 34 0.92 -4.22 14.28
N ALA A 35 -0.32 -4.61 14.50
CA ALA A 35 -1.46 -3.71 14.52
C ALA A 35 -1.50 -2.78 15.75
N GLN A 36 -0.72 -3.06 16.80
CA GLN A 36 -0.50 -2.13 17.93
C GLN A 36 0.45 -0.97 17.54
N GLU A 37 1.36 -1.23 16.60
CA GLU A 37 2.37 -0.27 16.16
C GLU A 37 1.97 0.52 14.91
N PHE A 38 1.25 -0.11 13.98
CA PHE A 38 0.87 0.48 12.70
C PHE A 38 -0.63 0.35 12.44
N PRO A 39 -1.27 1.41 11.88
CA PRO A 39 -2.72 1.40 11.62
C PRO A 39 -3.09 0.68 10.32
N THR A 40 -2.12 0.23 9.53
CA THR A 40 -2.35 -0.33 8.20
C THR A 40 -1.20 -1.22 7.74
N THR A 41 -1.51 -2.14 6.83
CA THR A 41 -0.51 -2.91 6.07
C THR A 41 -0.97 -3.13 4.63
N GLU A 42 -0.01 -3.26 3.71
CA GLU A 42 -0.27 -3.70 2.33
C GLU A 42 -0.05 -5.22 2.23
N VAL A 43 -1.08 -5.94 1.82
CA VAL A 43 -1.06 -7.40 1.69
C VAL A 43 -0.56 -7.80 0.31
N ASN A 44 0.65 -8.36 0.23
CA ASN A 44 1.23 -8.85 -1.03
C ASN A 44 0.91 -10.33 -1.32
N SER A 45 0.50 -11.13 -0.33
CA SER A 45 0.15 -12.55 -0.54
C SER A 45 -1.03 -12.74 -1.49
N SER A 46 -2.01 -11.82 -1.49
CA SER A 46 -3.16 -11.83 -2.40
C SER A 46 -2.80 -11.70 -3.89
N PHE A 47 -1.61 -11.21 -4.18
CA PHE A 47 -1.07 -11.15 -5.54
C PHE A 47 -0.73 -12.54 -6.09
N TYR A 48 -0.20 -13.43 -5.26
CA TYR A 48 0.21 -14.77 -5.64
C TYR A 48 -0.93 -15.78 -5.54
N HIS A 49 -1.67 -15.72 -4.44
CA HIS A 49 -2.77 -16.62 -4.12
C HIS A 49 -3.89 -15.82 -3.47
N LEU A 50 -5.10 -15.94 -3.97
CA LEU A 50 -6.27 -15.33 -3.35
C LEU A 50 -6.55 -16.03 -2.01
N PRO A 51 -6.41 -15.34 -0.86
CA PRO A 51 -6.66 -15.96 0.46
C PRO A 51 -8.11 -16.46 0.58
N ARG A 52 -8.34 -17.48 1.40
CA ARG A 52 -9.69 -17.97 1.72
C ARG A 52 -10.43 -16.93 2.58
N ALA A 53 -11.77 -16.94 2.54
CA ALA A 53 -12.57 -16.05 3.38
C ALA A 53 -12.19 -16.15 4.87
N ALA A 54 -12.08 -17.37 5.38
CA ALA A 54 -11.67 -17.62 6.76
C ALA A 54 -10.31 -17.00 7.14
N THR A 55 -9.39 -16.82 6.17
CA THR A 55 -8.12 -16.15 6.42
C THR A 55 -8.33 -14.65 6.66
N TYR A 56 -9.18 -14.00 5.87
CA TYR A 56 -9.52 -12.60 6.09
C TYR A 56 -10.30 -12.38 7.40
N GLU A 57 -11.23 -13.27 7.73
CA GLU A 57 -11.94 -13.27 9.02
C GLU A 57 -10.96 -13.39 10.20
N GLN A 58 -9.99 -14.30 10.11
CA GLN A 58 -8.95 -14.44 11.13
C GLN A 58 -8.09 -13.17 11.27
N TRP A 59 -7.79 -12.47 10.15
CA TRP A 59 -7.04 -11.22 10.22
C TRP A 59 -7.85 -10.11 10.87
N THR A 60 -9.12 -9.95 10.50
CA THR A 60 -9.99 -8.92 11.10
C THR A 60 -10.21 -9.11 12.59
N ALA A 61 -10.20 -10.37 13.08
CA ALA A 61 -10.30 -10.69 14.49
C ALA A 61 -9.03 -10.37 15.31
N GLN A 62 -7.89 -10.13 14.65
CA GLN A 62 -6.59 -9.86 15.30
C GLN A 62 -6.22 -8.39 15.35
N VAL A 63 -7.00 -7.51 14.75
CA VAL A 63 -6.63 -6.10 14.59
C VAL A 63 -7.68 -5.16 15.20
N PRO A 64 -7.29 -3.95 15.62
CA PRO A 64 -8.24 -2.94 16.08
C PRO A 64 -9.26 -2.56 14.98
N PRO A 65 -10.45 -2.07 15.37
CA PRO A 65 -11.54 -1.72 14.45
C PRO A 65 -11.19 -0.76 13.31
N GLU A 66 -10.24 0.12 13.55
CA GLU A 66 -9.76 1.16 12.61
C GLU A 66 -8.60 0.69 11.72
N PHE A 67 -8.10 -0.52 11.92
CA PHE A 67 -6.99 -1.05 11.12
C PHE A 67 -7.40 -1.30 9.67
N VAL A 68 -6.53 -0.94 8.72
CA VAL A 68 -6.83 -1.02 7.28
C VAL A 68 -5.87 -1.94 6.56
N PHE A 69 -6.42 -2.86 5.75
CA PHE A 69 -5.66 -3.71 4.83
C PHE A 69 -5.77 -3.18 3.41
N ALA A 70 -4.68 -2.67 2.82
CA ALA A 70 -4.59 -2.51 1.39
C ALA A 70 -4.25 -3.85 0.75
N LEU A 71 -4.90 -4.22 -0.35
CA LEU A 71 -4.66 -5.51 -1.00
C LEU A 71 -4.02 -5.33 -2.37
N LYS A 72 -2.94 -6.07 -2.63
CA LYS A 72 -2.37 -6.14 -3.97
C LYS A 72 -3.19 -7.12 -4.82
N VAL A 73 -3.74 -6.61 -5.93
CA VAL A 73 -4.59 -7.38 -6.84
C VAL A 73 -3.79 -8.51 -7.50
N SER A 74 -4.45 -9.64 -7.71
CA SER A 74 -3.85 -10.87 -8.25
C SER A 74 -3.03 -10.65 -9.52
N ARG A 75 -1.88 -11.33 -9.60
CA ARG A 75 -1.02 -11.36 -10.80
C ARG A 75 -1.73 -11.90 -12.03
N LEU A 76 -2.76 -12.73 -11.85
CA LEU A 76 -3.58 -13.21 -12.96
C LEU A 76 -4.20 -12.04 -13.72
N ILE A 77 -4.75 -11.06 -12.99
CA ILE A 77 -5.43 -9.88 -13.54
C ILE A 77 -4.41 -8.91 -14.14
N THR A 78 -3.37 -8.57 -13.37
CA THR A 78 -2.46 -7.46 -13.70
C THR A 78 -1.29 -7.86 -14.59
N HIS A 79 -0.74 -9.06 -14.44
CA HIS A 79 0.48 -9.52 -15.11
C HIS A 79 0.20 -10.50 -16.24
N HIS A 80 -0.59 -11.54 -15.99
CA HIS A 80 -0.83 -12.57 -17.00
C HIS A 80 -1.85 -12.09 -18.03
N LYS A 81 -3.05 -11.72 -17.59
CA LYS A 81 -4.13 -11.25 -18.47
C LYS A 81 -4.03 -9.77 -18.86
N ARG A 82 -3.30 -8.96 -18.07
CA ARG A 82 -3.12 -7.52 -18.33
C ARG A 82 -4.45 -6.82 -18.66
N LEU A 83 -5.44 -7.06 -17.83
CA LEU A 83 -6.82 -6.53 -17.92
C LEU A 83 -7.64 -7.02 -19.13
N VAL A 84 -7.28 -8.12 -19.76
CA VAL A 84 -8.09 -8.76 -20.82
C VAL A 84 -8.89 -9.90 -20.21
N ASP A 85 -10.20 -9.94 -20.45
CA ASP A 85 -11.12 -11.00 -19.99
C ASP A 85 -10.93 -11.31 -18.49
N VAL A 86 -11.00 -10.25 -17.67
CA VAL A 86 -10.73 -10.33 -16.22
C VAL A 86 -11.99 -10.17 -15.36
N GLU A 87 -13.18 -10.12 -15.94
CA GLU A 87 -14.43 -9.84 -15.24
C GLU A 87 -14.70 -10.87 -14.15
N GLU A 88 -14.55 -12.15 -14.45
CA GLU A 88 -14.73 -13.23 -13.49
C GLU A 88 -13.61 -13.25 -12.42
N PRO A 89 -12.30 -13.26 -12.76
CA PRO A 89 -11.23 -13.15 -11.78
C PRO A 89 -11.32 -11.88 -10.91
N TRP A 90 -11.76 -10.76 -11.49
CA TRP A 90 -11.95 -9.51 -10.76
C TRP A 90 -13.08 -9.63 -9.74
N ARG A 91 -14.25 -10.14 -10.17
CA ARG A 91 -15.38 -10.38 -9.28
C ARG A 91 -14.99 -11.30 -8.12
N ALA A 92 -14.39 -12.45 -8.41
CA ALA A 92 -13.92 -13.38 -7.39
C ALA A 92 -12.93 -12.74 -6.41
N PHE A 93 -12.04 -11.87 -6.90
CA PHE A 93 -11.10 -11.12 -6.05
C PHE A 93 -11.85 -10.13 -5.15
N VAL A 94 -12.76 -9.33 -5.69
CA VAL A 94 -13.52 -8.31 -4.96
C VAL A 94 -14.44 -8.96 -3.92
N ASP A 95 -15.19 -9.99 -4.29
CA ASP A 95 -16.08 -10.71 -3.37
C ASP A 95 -15.29 -11.25 -2.17
N ARG A 96 -14.10 -11.76 -2.43
CA ARG A 96 -13.21 -12.22 -1.36
C ARG A 96 -12.64 -11.08 -0.52
N ALA A 97 -12.22 -9.97 -1.15
CA ALA A 97 -11.70 -8.79 -0.45
C ALA A 97 -12.75 -8.16 0.47
N ARG A 98 -14.03 -8.18 0.07
CA ARG A 98 -15.15 -7.62 0.85
C ARG A 98 -15.41 -8.32 2.18
N VAL A 99 -14.88 -9.54 2.40
CA VAL A 99 -14.89 -10.21 3.70
C VAL A 99 -14.17 -9.39 4.78
N LEU A 100 -13.20 -8.55 4.39
CA LEU A 100 -12.55 -7.61 5.32
C LEU A 100 -13.50 -6.52 5.86
N GLY A 101 -14.68 -6.32 5.25
CA GLY A 101 -15.65 -5.33 5.69
C GLY A 101 -15.05 -3.93 5.81
N ARG A 102 -15.19 -3.30 6.97
CA ARG A 102 -14.64 -1.95 7.26
C ARG A 102 -13.11 -1.87 7.21
N HIS A 103 -12.43 -3.00 7.32
CA HIS A 103 -10.97 -3.06 7.24
C HIS A 103 -10.44 -3.07 5.81
N LEU A 104 -11.34 -3.14 4.79
CA LEU A 104 -10.93 -3.10 3.39
C LEU A 104 -10.47 -1.70 3.00
N GLY A 105 -9.19 -1.59 2.67
CA GLY A 105 -8.55 -0.40 2.13
C GLY A 105 -8.42 -0.43 0.60
N PRO A 106 -7.46 0.33 0.06
CA PRO A 106 -7.23 0.39 -1.38
C PRO A 106 -6.82 -0.94 -2.01
N LEU A 107 -7.23 -1.14 -3.27
CA LEU A 107 -6.86 -2.27 -4.11
C LEU A 107 -5.78 -1.84 -5.10
N LEU A 108 -4.57 -2.35 -4.93
CA LEU A 108 -3.40 -1.98 -5.73
C LEU A 108 -3.28 -2.85 -6.99
N LEU A 109 -3.54 -2.25 -8.14
CA LEU A 109 -3.28 -2.78 -9.48
C LEU A 109 -1.85 -2.43 -9.91
N GLN A 110 -0.86 -3.24 -9.51
CA GLN A 110 0.51 -3.02 -9.96
C GLN A 110 0.75 -3.77 -11.26
N PHE A 111 1.19 -3.07 -12.30
CA PHE A 111 1.45 -3.62 -13.63
C PHE A 111 2.93 -3.90 -13.87
N PRO A 112 3.27 -4.92 -14.72
CA PRO A 112 4.66 -5.22 -15.04
C PRO A 112 5.29 -4.16 -15.96
N PRO A 113 6.62 -3.98 -15.92
CA PRO A 113 7.32 -3.00 -16.77
C PRO A 113 7.19 -3.30 -18.27
N SER A 114 6.88 -4.54 -18.65
CA SER A 114 6.59 -4.93 -20.04
C SER A 114 5.19 -4.55 -20.54
N PHE A 115 4.32 -4.01 -19.66
CA PHE A 115 2.98 -3.57 -20.04
C PHE A 115 3.01 -2.10 -20.45
N ARG A 116 3.09 -1.84 -21.73
CA ARG A 116 3.00 -0.49 -22.31
C ARG A 116 1.57 0.04 -22.24
N CYS A 117 1.43 1.34 -22.32
CA CYS A 117 0.13 2.01 -22.24
C CYS A 117 -0.86 1.48 -23.26
N ASP A 118 -1.98 0.99 -22.77
CA ASP A 118 -3.20 0.67 -23.52
C ASP A 118 -4.36 1.36 -22.79
N ARG A 119 -4.51 2.65 -23.08
CA ARG A 119 -5.53 3.50 -22.44
C ARG A 119 -6.96 2.98 -22.64
N PRO A 120 -7.38 2.53 -23.85
CA PRO A 120 -8.70 1.95 -24.05
C PRO A 120 -8.99 0.75 -23.18
N ARG A 121 -7.98 -0.13 -23.01
CA ARG A 121 -8.08 -1.33 -22.13
C ARG A 121 -8.25 -0.92 -20.67
N LEU A 122 -7.42 0.01 -20.18
CA LEU A 122 -7.54 0.53 -18.82
C LEU A 122 -8.91 1.18 -18.59
N ALA A 123 -9.40 1.97 -19.55
CA ALA A 123 -10.70 2.63 -19.46
C ALA A 123 -11.86 1.63 -19.35
N ARG A 124 -11.86 0.57 -20.18
CA ARG A 124 -12.88 -0.49 -20.08
C ARG A 124 -12.85 -1.18 -18.71
N PHE A 125 -11.65 -1.51 -18.22
CA PHE A 125 -11.52 -2.12 -16.90
C PHE A 125 -12.02 -1.20 -15.79
N LEU A 126 -11.59 0.05 -15.74
CA LEU A 126 -12.02 1.00 -14.70
C LEU A 126 -13.52 1.25 -14.74
N ALA A 127 -14.11 1.39 -15.92
CA ALA A 127 -15.56 1.56 -16.08
C ALA A 127 -16.37 0.37 -15.54
N SER A 128 -15.83 -0.84 -15.61
CA SER A 128 -16.42 -2.06 -15.07
C SER A 128 -16.13 -2.20 -13.57
N ALA A 129 -14.87 -2.00 -13.15
CA ALA A 129 -14.39 -2.23 -11.80
C ALA A 129 -14.90 -1.20 -10.77
N CYS A 130 -15.16 0.04 -11.21
CA CYS A 130 -15.67 1.12 -10.36
C CYS A 130 -17.20 1.14 -10.23
N ARG A 131 -17.92 0.19 -10.83
CA ARG A 131 -19.38 0.07 -10.64
C ARG A 131 -19.67 -0.81 -9.42
N PRO A 132 -19.97 -0.22 -8.25
CA PRO A 132 -20.44 -1.01 -7.12
C PRO A 132 -21.82 -1.58 -7.45
N ALA A 133 -22.16 -2.75 -6.92
CA ALA A 133 -23.56 -3.09 -6.75
C ALA A 133 -24.22 -2.01 -5.88
N ALA A 134 -25.51 -1.74 -6.07
CA ALA A 134 -26.19 -0.60 -5.43
C ALA A 134 -26.06 -0.55 -3.89
N SER A 135 -25.75 -1.66 -3.25
CA SER A 135 -25.56 -1.82 -1.80
C SER A 135 -24.11 -1.77 -1.32
N ASP A 136 -23.15 -1.72 -2.25
CA ASP A 136 -21.73 -1.90 -1.91
C ASP A 136 -20.99 -0.57 -1.81
N PRO A 137 -20.12 -0.38 -0.81
CA PRO A 137 -19.26 0.80 -0.76
C PRO A 137 -18.31 0.82 -1.98
N PRO A 138 -17.99 2.02 -2.51
CA PRO A 138 -17.08 2.16 -3.63
C PRO A 138 -15.70 1.63 -3.29
N LEU A 139 -15.06 0.96 -4.27
CA LEU A 139 -13.69 0.48 -4.13
C LEU A 139 -12.69 1.62 -4.36
N ARG A 140 -11.68 1.69 -3.53
CA ARG A 140 -10.53 2.58 -3.73
C ARG A 140 -9.50 1.88 -4.61
N LEU A 141 -9.45 2.21 -5.89
CA LEU A 141 -8.51 1.60 -6.84
C LEU A 141 -7.22 2.41 -6.93
N VAL A 142 -6.09 1.70 -7.04
CA VAL A 142 -4.76 2.29 -7.19
C VAL A 142 -4.04 1.64 -8.36
N CYS A 143 -3.48 2.43 -9.27
CA CYS A 143 -2.69 1.95 -10.40
C CYS A 143 -1.20 2.27 -10.20
N GLU A 144 -0.35 1.25 -10.06
CA GLU A 144 1.11 1.39 -10.11
C GLU A 144 1.62 0.99 -11.50
N PHE A 145 2.05 1.97 -12.26
CA PHE A 145 2.67 1.75 -13.57
C PHE A 145 4.19 1.69 -13.46
N ARG A 146 4.82 0.83 -14.26
CA ARG A 146 6.27 0.62 -14.29
C ARG A 146 6.89 0.87 -15.67
N HIS A 147 6.08 1.24 -16.67
CA HIS A 147 6.51 1.63 -18.00
C HIS A 147 6.22 3.11 -18.23
N GLU A 148 7.20 3.86 -18.78
CA GLU A 148 7.12 5.32 -18.97
C GLU A 148 5.89 5.77 -19.77
N SER A 149 5.46 4.97 -20.75
CA SER A 149 4.33 5.32 -21.63
C SER A 149 2.99 5.55 -20.92
N TRP A 150 2.85 5.16 -19.65
CA TRP A 150 1.64 5.38 -18.86
C TRP A 150 1.54 6.77 -18.23
N PHE A 151 2.64 7.51 -18.17
CA PHE A 151 2.70 8.79 -17.46
C PHE A 151 2.41 9.96 -18.40
N THR A 152 1.15 10.06 -18.82
CA THR A 152 0.62 11.10 -19.74
C THR A 152 -0.62 11.76 -19.15
N GLY A 153 -0.91 13.00 -19.57
CA GLY A 153 -2.11 13.73 -19.14
C GLY A 153 -3.38 12.92 -19.35
N ASP A 154 -3.55 12.32 -20.52
CA ASP A 154 -4.72 11.49 -20.86
C ASP A 154 -4.96 10.33 -19.88
N VAL A 155 -3.89 9.72 -19.38
CA VAL A 155 -3.97 8.64 -18.38
C VAL A 155 -4.35 9.21 -17.02
N TYR A 156 -3.78 10.36 -16.64
CA TYR A 156 -4.13 11.01 -15.37
C TYR A 156 -5.60 11.44 -15.35
N ASP A 157 -6.09 12.04 -16.43
CA ASP A 157 -7.50 12.40 -16.59
C ASP A 157 -8.43 11.18 -16.55
N LEU A 158 -7.99 10.05 -17.13
CA LEU A 158 -8.75 8.81 -17.07
C LEU A 158 -8.84 8.29 -15.61
N LEU A 159 -7.72 8.24 -14.88
CA LEU A 159 -7.72 7.84 -13.47
C LEU A 159 -8.60 8.76 -12.63
N GLN A 160 -8.50 10.08 -12.82
CA GLN A 160 -9.27 11.07 -12.09
C GLN A 160 -10.79 10.92 -12.32
N ARG A 161 -11.22 10.72 -13.57
CA ARG A 161 -12.65 10.48 -13.88
C ARG A 161 -13.23 9.24 -13.18
N HIS A 162 -12.39 8.26 -12.85
CA HIS A 162 -12.80 7.05 -12.15
C HIS A 162 -12.46 7.05 -10.66
N GLY A 163 -11.94 8.16 -10.11
CA GLY A 163 -11.51 8.23 -8.71
C GLY A 163 -10.40 7.24 -8.35
N ALA A 164 -9.63 6.77 -9.35
CA ALA A 164 -8.52 5.85 -9.15
C ALA A 164 -7.22 6.63 -8.88
N ALA A 165 -6.46 6.22 -7.85
CA ALA A 165 -5.20 6.86 -7.52
C ALA A 165 -4.07 6.37 -8.42
N LEU A 166 -3.23 7.29 -8.91
CA LEU A 166 -1.90 6.94 -9.38
C LEU A 166 -1.02 6.61 -8.17
N CYS A 167 -0.43 5.42 -8.14
CA CYS A 167 0.56 5.08 -7.13
C CYS A 167 1.85 5.87 -7.35
N ILE A 168 2.27 6.58 -6.31
CA ILE A 168 3.57 7.26 -6.28
C ILE A 168 4.59 6.26 -5.77
N ALA A 169 5.30 5.59 -6.68
CA ALA A 169 6.28 4.57 -6.35
C ALA A 169 7.70 5.15 -6.38
N ASP A 170 8.36 5.23 -5.22
CA ASP A 170 9.77 5.59 -5.12
C ASP A 170 10.64 4.35 -5.31
N SER A 171 11.39 4.31 -6.40
CA SER A 171 12.16 3.14 -6.83
C SER A 171 13.34 3.57 -7.70
N PRO A 172 14.50 2.92 -7.61
CA PRO A 172 15.64 3.21 -8.49
C PRO A 172 15.44 2.71 -9.93
N ARG A 173 14.38 1.93 -10.19
CA ARG A 173 14.17 1.25 -11.48
C ARG A 173 13.00 1.75 -12.30
N TYR A 174 11.98 2.33 -11.64
CA TYR A 174 10.72 2.65 -12.30
C TYR A 174 10.42 4.14 -12.19
N PRO A 175 9.69 4.70 -13.15
CA PRO A 175 9.35 6.11 -13.14
C PRO A 175 8.54 6.47 -11.90
N ARG A 176 8.84 7.63 -11.30
CA ARG A 176 8.05 8.26 -10.25
C ARG A 176 7.41 9.52 -10.81
N ARG A 177 6.11 9.72 -10.54
CA ARG A 177 5.40 10.97 -10.83
C ARG A 177 4.51 11.31 -9.64
N ASP A 178 4.70 12.49 -9.08
CA ASP A 178 3.98 12.98 -7.90
C ASP A 178 2.66 13.67 -8.31
N VAL A 179 1.81 12.91 -9.02
CA VAL A 179 0.50 13.37 -9.52
C VAL A 179 -0.62 12.74 -8.70
N ARG A 180 -1.55 13.57 -8.25
CA ARG A 180 -2.73 13.15 -7.49
C ARG A 180 -3.93 13.05 -8.44
N THR A 181 -4.53 11.86 -8.53
CA THR A 181 -5.66 11.58 -9.44
C THR A 181 -6.92 11.12 -8.70
N ALA A 182 -6.90 11.09 -7.37
CA ALA A 182 -8.03 10.70 -6.53
C ALA A 182 -8.08 11.53 -5.24
N GLU A 183 -9.13 11.40 -4.46
CA GLU A 183 -9.29 12.04 -3.14
C GLU A 183 -8.35 11.47 -2.08
N PHE A 184 -7.58 10.47 -2.43
CA PHE A 184 -6.56 9.87 -1.58
C PHE A 184 -5.24 9.71 -2.34
N VAL A 185 -4.16 9.64 -1.59
CA VAL A 185 -2.79 9.43 -2.09
C VAL A 185 -2.30 8.06 -1.66
N TYR A 186 -1.65 7.34 -2.58
CA TYR A 186 -1.05 6.05 -2.31
C TYR A 186 0.43 6.07 -2.68
N VAL A 187 1.29 5.84 -1.69
CA VAL A 187 2.76 5.90 -1.86
C VAL A 187 3.39 4.57 -1.51
N ARG A 188 4.35 4.13 -2.31
CA ARG A 188 5.16 2.95 -2.06
C ARG A 188 6.64 3.29 -2.09
N PHE A 189 7.33 3.00 -1.00
CA PHE A 189 8.76 3.19 -0.85
C PHE A 189 9.50 1.86 -1.02
N HIS A 190 10.13 1.67 -2.18
CA HIS A 190 10.82 0.42 -2.53
C HIS A 190 12.32 0.41 -2.21
N GLY A 191 12.84 1.49 -1.62
CA GLY A 191 14.28 1.71 -1.47
C GLY A 191 14.83 2.55 -2.63
N ARG A 192 15.54 3.63 -2.32
CA ARG A 192 15.97 4.65 -3.30
C ARG A 192 17.18 4.23 -4.10
N THR A 193 18.17 3.62 -3.46
CA THR A 193 19.44 3.24 -4.10
C THR A 193 19.49 1.77 -4.50
N GLN A 194 18.92 0.89 -3.68
CA GLN A 194 18.80 -0.53 -3.94
C GLN A 194 17.37 -0.99 -3.68
N MET A 195 16.73 -1.49 -4.73
CA MET A 195 15.33 -1.91 -4.68
C MET A 195 15.11 -2.99 -3.61
N PHE A 196 14.12 -2.76 -2.74
CA PHE A 196 13.72 -3.60 -1.61
C PHE A 196 14.74 -3.72 -0.47
N ALA A 197 15.92 -3.09 -0.58
CA ALA A 197 17.01 -3.31 0.38
C ALA A 197 17.59 -2.04 1.01
N SER A 198 17.61 -0.90 0.32
CA SER A 198 18.18 0.32 0.91
C SER A 198 17.25 0.97 1.91
N SER A 199 17.82 1.45 3.03
CA SER A 199 17.11 2.33 3.96
C SER A 199 17.00 3.75 3.39
N TYR A 200 15.98 4.48 3.83
CA TYR A 200 15.85 5.92 3.60
C TYR A 200 16.53 6.69 4.71
N THR A 201 17.23 7.78 4.35
CA THR A 201 17.82 8.70 5.33
C THR A 201 16.75 9.60 5.95
N ASP A 202 17.08 10.23 7.09
CA ASP A 202 16.19 11.19 7.76
C ASP A 202 15.92 12.42 6.86
N GLU A 203 16.90 12.86 6.05
CA GLU A 203 16.73 13.96 5.10
C GLU A 203 15.75 13.59 3.97
N GLU A 204 15.87 12.37 3.42
CA GLU A 204 14.97 11.86 2.40
C GLU A 204 13.54 11.77 2.93
N LEU A 205 13.36 11.17 4.11
CA LEU A 205 12.03 11.05 4.75
C LEU A 205 11.47 12.42 5.14
N THR A 206 12.31 13.39 5.50
CA THR A 206 11.87 14.76 5.78
C THR A 206 11.31 15.44 4.52
N LYS A 207 11.93 15.23 3.36
CA LYS A 207 11.42 15.74 2.07
C LYS A 207 10.06 15.11 1.73
N GLU A 208 9.94 13.79 1.88
CA GLU A 208 8.67 13.08 1.66
C GLU A 208 7.58 13.55 2.63
N ALA A 209 7.91 13.72 3.92
CA ALA A 209 6.96 14.22 4.92
C ALA A 209 6.41 15.61 4.59
N ARG A 210 7.24 16.51 4.04
CA ARG A 210 6.79 17.86 3.61
C ARG A 210 5.75 17.77 2.49
N TRP A 211 5.99 16.90 1.52
CA TRP A 211 5.08 16.68 0.40
C TRP A 211 3.76 16.05 0.88
N LEU A 212 3.85 15.00 1.71
CA LEU A 212 2.69 14.32 2.29
C LEU A 212 1.85 15.26 3.18
N LYS A 213 2.48 16.13 3.97
CA LYS A 213 1.78 17.12 4.79
C LYS A 213 0.97 18.08 3.92
N ARG A 214 1.49 18.53 2.78
CA ARG A 214 0.73 19.36 1.85
C ARG A 214 -0.48 18.60 1.29
N ALA A 215 -0.29 17.34 0.87
CA ALA A 215 -1.39 16.52 0.40
C ALA A 215 -2.49 16.32 1.47
N ALA A 216 -2.12 16.10 2.74
CA ALA A 216 -3.07 16.03 3.84
C ALA A 216 -3.79 17.37 4.09
N GLN A 217 -3.07 18.50 4.02
CA GLN A 217 -3.67 19.84 4.15
C GLN A 217 -4.66 20.14 3.00
N ASP A 218 -4.42 19.59 1.82
CA ASP A 218 -5.33 19.67 0.66
C ASP A 218 -6.54 18.70 0.78
N GLY A 219 -6.66 17.97 1.90
CA GLY A 219 -7.81 17.11 2.21
C GLY A 219 -7.67 15.64 1.81
N HIS A 220 -6.52 15.19 1.29
CA HIS A 220 -6.35 13.80 0.85
C HIS A 220 -6.06 12.84 2.00
N ASP A 221 -6.75 11.69 2.03
CA ASP A 221 -6.33 10.54 2.83
C ASP A 221 -4.99 10.01 2.32
N LEU A 222 -4.08 9.64 3.22
CA LEU A 222 -2.73 9.18 2.89
C LEU A 222 -2.55 7.70 3.23
N TYR A 223 -2.21 6.89 2.22
CA TYR A 223 -1.82 5.49 2.34
C TYR A 223 -0.35 5.35 1.94
N VAL A 224 0.51 5.01 2.89
CA VAL A 224 1.97 5.01 2.67
C VAL A 224 2.56 3.68 3.13
N TYR A 225 3.22 2.97 2.22
CA TYR A 225 3.74 1.63 2.49
C TYR A 225 5.23 1.52 2.16
N PHE A 226 6.00 1.08 3.15
CA PHE A 226 7.41 0.75 2.99
C PHE A 226 7.57 -0.71 2.58
N ASN A 227 8.25 -0.93 1.45
CA ASN A 227 8.51 -2.24 0.86
C ASN A 227 10.02 -2.51 0.71
N ASN A 228 10.83 -1.88 1.58
CA ASN A 228 12.27 -2.05 1.68
C ASN A 228 12.63 -2.85 2.94
N ASP A 229 12.05 -4.05 3.07
CA ASP A 229 12.03 -4.85 4.30
C ASP A 229 13.34 -5.58 4.64
N ALA A 230 14.36 -5.53 3.77
CA ALA A 230 15.65 -6.10 4.08
C ALA A 230 16.20 -5.53 5.41
N ARG A 231 16.56 -6.41 6.33
CA ARG A 231 17.09 -6.06 7.66
C ARG A 231 16.16 -5.21 8.53
N GLY A 232 14.85 -5.19 8.27
CA GLY A 232 13.87 -4.43 9.07
C GLY A 232 13.77 -2.94 8.71
N HIS A 233 14.44 -2.48 7.66
CA HIS A 233 14.42 -1.06 7.25
C HIS A 233 13.02 -0.50 7.03
N ALA A 234 12.09 -1.30 6.52
CA ALA A 234 10.71 -0.88 6.30
C ALA A 234 10.04 -0.38 7.60
N VAL A 235 10.22 -1.09 8.70
CA VAL A 235 9.66 -0.72 10.02
C VAL A 235 10.29 0.56 10.54
N GLU A 236 11.62 0.67 10.51
CA GLU A 236 12.34 1.84 11.00
C GLU A 236 11.98 3.11 10.20
N ASN A 237 11.91 2.98 8.87
CA ASN A 237 11.54 4.09 8.00
C ASN A 237 10.07 4.49 8.18
N ALA A 238 9.16 3.53 8.35
CA ALA A 238 7.75 3.81 8.63
C ALA A 238 7.57 4.56 9.97
N TRP A 239 8.25 4.15 11.04
CA TRP A 239 8.25 4.87 12.31
C TRP A 239 8.84 6.28 12.19
N THR A 240 9.95 6.42 11.45
CA THR A 240 10.58 7.73 11.24
C THR A 240 9.66 8.67 10.49
N LEU A 241 9.05 8.21 9.38
CA LEU A 241 8.12 9.04 8.61
C LEU A 241 6.89 9.42 9.46
N ARG A 242 6.32 8.48 10.21
CA ARG A 242 5.18 8.75 11.10
C ARG A 242 5.50 9.85 12.11
N ARG A 243 6.66 9.79 12.78
CA ARG A 243 7.12 10.83 13.71
C ARG A 243 7.25 12.19 13.03
N LEU A 244 7.82 12.23 11.82
CA LEU A 244 7.96 13.45 11.04
C LEU A 244 6.60 14.04 10.65
N MET A 245 5.62 13.21 10.33
CA MET A 245 4.25 13.63 10.02
C MET A 245 3.52 14.19 11.25
N GLU A 246 3.65 13.54 12.41
CA GLU A 246 3.03 13.95 13.69
C GLU A 246 3.71 15.17 14.34
N GLY A 247 4.85 15.62 13.85
CA GLY A 247 5.61 16.75 14.41
C GLY A 247 6.28 16.46 15.77
N ARG A 248 6.34 15.20 16.20
CA ARG A 248 6.95 14.79 17.47
C ARG A 248 8.47 14.72 17.34
N ARG A 249 9.20 15.52 18.13
CA ARG A 249 10.66 15.38 18.28
C ARG A 249 11.01 14.05 18.96
N ARG A 250 12.10 13.41 18.52
CA ARG A 250 12.66 12.19 19.08
C ARG A 250 12.86 12.33 20.60
N LYS A 251 12.06 11.63 21.44
CA LYS A 251 12.54 11.30 22.79
C LYS A 251 13.70 10.30 22.59
N LYS A 252 14.91 10.69 22.96
CA LYS A 252 16.04 9.76 23.04
C LYS A 252 15.64 8.65 24.00
N THR A 253 15.28 7.47 23.48
CA THR A 253 15.19 6.26 24.29
C THR A 253 16.62 5.93 24.67
N GLN A 254 17.01 6.27 25.90
CA GLN A 254 18.19 5.71 26.54
C GLN A 254 17.98 4.18 26.57
N ARG A 255 18.72 3.47 25.73
CA ARG A 255 18.97 2.05 25.99
C ARG A 255 19.70 2.03 27.33
N ALA A 256 19.03 1.57 28.39
CA ALA A 256 19.67 1.26 29.64
C ALA A 256 20.75 0.20 29.34
N GLY A 257 21.99 0.62 29.35
CA GLY A 257 23.14 -0.28 29.45
C GLY A 257 23.06 -0.94 30.81
N GLY A 258 22.69 -2.21 30.83
CA GLY A 258 22.87 -3.06 32.00
C GLY A 258 24.34 -3.49 32.04
N VAL A 259 24.98 -3.17 33.14
CA VAL A 259 26.25 -3.69 33.61
C VAL A 259 26.10 -5.20 33.93
#